data_886ecfa0236a044dd2acfc77d8e9c8f6
#
_entry.id   886ecfa0236a044dd2acfc77d8e9c8f6
#
_cell.length_a   1.000
_cell.length_b   1.000
_cell.length_c   1.000
_cell.angle_alpha   90.00
_cell.angle_beta   90.00
_cell.angle_gamma   90.00
#
_symmetry.space_group_name_H-M   'P 1'
#
loop_
_entity.id
_entity.type
_entity.pdbx_description
1 polymer ?
#
loop_
_entity_poly.entity_id
_entity_poly.type
_entity_poly.pdbx_seq_one_letter_code
_entity_poly.pdbx_strand_id
1 'polypeptide(L)'
;MSRIPYTNKVGETLGSIADSAAAYSLRALNGGDPMVARVRRSSDDAEKDFTASDVSGSALVDWVDDQLNLTSILTPTVVGSNADWVYTAIDNSNYDIEAINNSATRFLRLKNDSFNGNTKYRFTFDYTVISGTSNLTLSRSTPYQVVTISEGFNSIELDLTLDSIIQFRCGAGATFKASIRNLTVTAIESDGHVTTWYDQSGNGNNATQGTAGSQPKIVD
;
A
#
# COMPACT_ATOMS: atom_id res chain seq x y z
N MET A 1 37.14 8.03 36.97
CA MET A 1 35.91 8.09 36.12
C MET A 1 34.75 8.46 37.01
N SER A 2 34.27 9.69 36.91
CA SER A 2 33.14 10.18 37.70
C SER A 2 31.85 9.67 37.07
N ARG A 3 31.07 8.87 37.84
CA ARG A 3 29.71 8.47 37.44
C ARG A 3 28.77 9.65 37.64
N ILE A 4 28.14 10.12 36.58
CA ILE A 4 27.03 11.06 36.67
C ILE A 4 25.87 10.31 37.35
N PRO A 5 25.36 10.76 38.49
CA PRO A 5 24.22 10.10 39.13
C PRO A 5 22.96 10.34 38.30
N TYR A 6 22.37 9.28 37.79
CA TYR A 6 21.07 9.29 37.15
C TYR A 6 19.99 9.42 38.25
N THR A 7 19.54 10.60 38.54
CA THR A 7 18.40 10.82 39.45
C THR A 7 17.11 10.83 38.63
N ASN A 8 16.38 9.74 38.67
CA ASN A 8 15.04 9.64 38.10
C ASN A 8 14.07 10.40 39.03
N LYS A 9 13.90 11.71 38.83
CA LYS A 9 12.85 12.49 39.54
C LYS A 9 11.59 12.41 38.72
N VAL A 10 10.65 11.62 39.20
CA VAL A 10 9.27 11.64 38.73
C VAL A 10 8.67 13.01 39.00
N GLY A 11 8.37 13.81 37.98
CA GLY A 11 7.66 15.09 38.12
C GLY A 11 8.45 16.35 37.74
N GLU A 12 9.75 16.28 37.38
CA GLU A 12 10.39 17.42 36.76
C GLU A 12 10.10 17.35 35.24
N THR A 13 9.24 18.27 34.76
CA THR A 13 9.31 18.72 33.35
C THR A 13 10.77 19.04 33.08
N LEU A 14 11.30 18.57 31.94
CA LEU A 14 12.67 18.93 31.51
C LEU A 14 12.79 20.45 31.46
N GLY A 15 13.12 21.05 32.57
CA GLY A 15 12.96 22.47 32.86
C GLY A 15 14.02 23.37 32.22
N SER A 16 14.71 22.95 31.18
CA SER A 16 15.42 23.84 30.28
C SER A 16 15.97 23.09 29.06
N ILE A 17 15.07 22.69 28.17
CA ILE A 17 15.46 22.39 26.79
C ILE A 17 15.86 23.69 26.08
N ALA A 18 15.47 24.84 26.61
CA ALA A 18 15.74 26.17 26.07
C ALA A 18 17.23 26.48 25.81
N ASP A 19 18.15 25.81 26.56
CA ASP A 19 19.59 26.01 26.39
C ASP A 19 20.23 24.93 25.48
N SER A 20 19.46 23.95 24.99
CA SER A 20 19.97 22.94 24.07
C SER A 20 20.02 23.47 22.64
N ALA A 21 21.07 23.10 21.88
CA ALA A 21 21.17 23.47 20.48
C ALA A 21 20.05 22.87 19.63
N ALA A 22 19.59 21.67 19.99
CA ALA A 22 18.44 20.96 19.42
C ALA A 22 17.89 19.94 20.41
N ALA A 23 16.59 19.64 20.31
CA ALA A 23 15.92 18.64 21.16
C ALA A 23 14.89 17.87 20.34
N TYR A 24 15.06 16.55 20.21
CA TYR A 24 14.19 15.67 19.43
C TYR A 24 13.53 14.63 20.32
N SER A 25 12.23 14.46 20.13
CA SER A 25 11.46 13.42 20.84
C SER A 25 10.14 13.19 20.12
N LEU A 26 9.61 11.98 20.22
CA LEU A 26 8.22 11.67 19.81
C LEU A 26 7.19 12.13 20.85
N ARG A 27 7.63 12.66 21.99
CA ARG A 27 6.78 13.22 23.04
C ARG A 27 6.95 14.73 23.08
N ALA A 28 5.93 15.44 23.58
CA ALA A 28 6.05 16.85 23.89
C ALA A 28 7.08 17.04 25.04
N LEU A 29 8.14 17.81 24.77
CA LEU A 29 9.19 18.08 25.74
C LEU A 29 8.89 19.32 26.58
N ASN A 30 8.20 20.32 26.00
CA ASN A 30 7.88 21.62 26.65
C ASN A 30 6.38 21.81 26.95
N GLY A 31 5.59 20.71 26.97
CA GLY A 31 4.13 20.78 27.07
C GLY A 31 3.47 21.16 25.74
N GLY A 32 2.14 21.18 25.73
CA GLY A 32 1.37 21.37 24.51
C GLY A 32 1.39 20.14 23.59
N ASP A 33 1.16 20.36 22.32
CA ASP A 33 1.15 19.30 21.29
C ASP A 33 1.97 19.73 20.06
N PRO A 34 3.32 19.78 20.20
CA PRO A 34 4.19 20.21 19.13
C PRO A 34 4.24 19.18 17.98
N MET A 35 4.56 19.64 16.77
CA MET A 35 5.01 18.77 15.69
C MET A 35 6.30 18.07 16.12
N VAL A 36 6.35 16.75 15.95
CA VAL A 36 7.49 15.93 16.37
C VAL A 36 8.21 15.27 15.21
N ALA A 37 7.46 14.88 14.15
CA ALA A 37 8.04 14.24 12.99
C ALA A 37 7.24 14.53 11.71
N ARG A 38 7.93 14.59 10.57
CA ARG A 38 7.37 14.38 9.24
C ARG A 38 7.67 12.95 8.83
N VAL A 39 6.65 12.24 8.40
CA VAL A 39 6.75 10.83 8.03
C VAL A 39 6.35 10.66 6.57
N ARG A 40 7.15 9.89 5.83
CA ARG A 40 6.85 9.42 4.48
C ARG A 40 6.25 8.01 4.56
N ARG A 41 5.15 7.79 3.91
CA ARG A 41 4.52 6.47 3.76
C ARG A 41 5.14 5.75 2.56
N SER A 42 5.58 4.49 2.74
CA SER A 42 6.29 3.75 1.70
C SER A 42 5.41 3.29 0.53
N SER A 43 4.09 3.18 0.74
CA SER A 43 3.16 2.69 -0.28
C SER A 43 2.93 3.67 -1.44
N ASP A 44 3.06 4.98 -1.20
CA ASP A 44 2.74 6.03 -2.18
C ASP A 44 3.66 7.25 -2.12
N ASP A 45 4.71 7.20 -1.26
CA ASP A 45 5.64 8.30 -0.98
C ASP A 45 4.99 9.58 -0.43
N ALA A 46 3.72 9.50 0.00
CA ALA A 46 3.06 10.62 0.64
C ALA A 46 3.76 11.01 1.95
N GLU A 47 3.84 12.31 2.23
CA GLU A 47 4.41 12.84 3.46
C GLU A 47 3.36 13.57 4.28
N LYS A 48 3.42 13.41 5.62
CA LYS A 48 2.55 14.11 6.56
C LYS A 48 3.29 14.45 7.84
N ASP A 49 2.94 15.59 8.42
CA ASP A 49 3.44 16.02 9.72
C ASP A 49 2.57 15.46 10.84
N PHE A 50 3.23 15.03 11.93
CA PHE A 50 2.59 14.47 13.11
C PHE A 50 2.99 15.19 14.37
N THR A 51 1.99 15.42 15.23
CA THR A 51 2.19 15.97 16.57
C THR A 51 2.54 14.88 17.56
N ALA A 52 2.91 15.26 18.79
CA ALA A 52 3.16 14.33 19.86
C ALA A 52 1.91 13.49 20.22
N SER A 53 0.71 14.07 20.12
CA SER A 53 -0.55 13.36 20.36
C SER A 53 -0.90 12.40 19.21
N ASP A 54 -0.62 12.76 17.97
CA ASP A 54 -0.81 11.89 16.81
C ASP A 54 0.03 10.60 16.91
N VAL A 55 1.28 10.75 17.37
CA VAL A 55 2.22 9.62 17.54
C VAL A 55 1.86 8.76 18.76
N SER A 56 1.44 9.38 19.87
CA SER A 56 1.04 8.63 21.07
C SER A 56 -0.35 7.99 20.97
N GLY A 57 -1.18 8.47 20.07
CA GLY A 57 -2.47 7.91 19.70
C GLY A 57 -2.35 6.94 18.50
N SER A 58 -3.43 6.78 17.75
CA SER A 58 -3.47 5.92 16.56
C SER A 58 -3.28 6.68 15.24
N ALA A 59 -3.30 8.01 15.24
CA ALA A 59 -3.38 8.81 14.02
C ALA A 59 -2.20 8.60 13.05
N LEU A 60 -0.97 8.38 13.58
CA LEU A 60 0.18 8.03 12.75
C LEU A 60 0.03 6.63 12.15
N VAL A 61 -0.32 5.63 12.96
CA VAL A 61 -0.51 4.24 12.51
C VAL A 61 -1.65 4.19 11.51
N ASP A 62 -2.81 4.78 11.85
CA ASP A 62 -3.98 4.81 10.97
C ASP A 62 -3.67 5.43 9.62
N TRP A 63 -2.86 6.51 9.59
CA TRP A 63 -2.47 7.14 8.33
C TRP A 63 -1.48 6.31 7.53
N VAL A 64 -0.54 5.62 8.17
CA VAL A 64 0.42 4.73 7.49
C VAL A 64 -0.32 3.52 6.93
N ASP A 65 -1.28 2.98 7.70
CA ASP A 65 -2.11 1.83 7.34
C ASP A 65 -3.31 2.21 6.45
N ASP A 66 -3.55 3.52 6.22
CA ASP A 66 -4.61 3.98 5.34
C ASP A 66 -4.38 3.44 3.93
N GLN A 67 -5.01 2.31 3.67
CA GLN A 67 -4.80 1.52 2.46
C GLN A 67 -5.37 2.27 1.26
N LEU A 68 -4.48 2.61 0.33
CA LEU A 68 -4.87 3.23 -0.92
C LEU A 68 -5.76 2.28 -1.72
N ASN A 69 -7.05 2.60 -1.83
CA ASN A 69 -7.96 1.86 -2.71
C ASN A 69 -7.73 2.27 -4.16
N LEU A 70 -7.07 1.41 -4.93
CA LEU A 70 -6.71 1.64 -6.32
C LEU A 70 -7.80 1.25 -7.32
N THR A 71 -8.94 0.74 -6.86
CA THR A 71 -10.00 0.24 -7.76
C THR A 71 -10.48 1.29 -8.75
N SER A 72 -10.60 2.55 -8.30
CA SER A 72 -11.06 3.66 -9.15
C SER A 72 -10.06 4.06 -10.25
N ILE A 73 -8.81 3.66 -10.13
CA ILE A 73 -7.74 3.99 -11.08
C ILE A 73 -7.30 2.80 -11.94
N LEU A 74 -7.89 1.61 -11.71
CA LEU A 74 -7.68 0.47 -12.58
C LEU A 74 -8.28 0.76 -13.96
N THR A 75 -7.45 0.68 -14.97
CA THR A 75 -7.87 0.83 -16.38
C THR A 75 -7.72 -0.52 -17.06
N PRO A 76 -8.80 -1.30 -17.21
CA PRO A 76 -8.71 -2.60 -17.85
C PRO A 76 -8.34 -2.43 -19.32
N THR A 77 -7.37 -3.22 -19.77
CA THR A 77 -6.97 -3.29 -21.16
C THR A 77 -7.03 -4.73 -21.63
N VAL A 78 -7.83 -5.01 -22.66
CA VAL A 78 -7.85 -6.33 -23.27
C VAL A 78 -6.63 -6.53 -24.14
N VAL A 79 -5.93 -7.62 -23.91
CA VAL A 79 -4.83 -8.03 -24.77
C VAL A 79 -5.19 -9.36 -25.43
N GLY A 80 -5.13 -9.37 -26.76
CA GLY A 80 -5.43 -10.55 -27.56
C GLY A 80 -6.93 -10.85 -27.69
N SER A 81 -7.79 -9.81 -27.72
CA SER A 81 -9.21 -9.99 -28.01
C SER A 81 -9.40 -10.45 -29.47
N ASN A 82 -10.21 -11.47 -29.66
CA ASN A 82 -10.72 -11.95 -30.93
C ASN A 82 -12.09 -12.58 -30.67
N ALA A 83 -12.73 -13.20 -31.68
CA ALA A 83 -14.08 -13.73 -31.56
C ALA A 83 -14.26 -14.84 -30.49
N ASP A 84 -13.17 -15.42 -30.00
CA ASP A 84 -13.15 -16.50 -29.01
C ASP A 84 -12.89 -16.03 -27.55
N TRP A 85 -12.67 -14.73 -27.37
CA TRP A 85 -12.49 -14.13 -26.03
C TRP A 85 -13.11 -12.73 -25.98
N VAL A 86 -14.17 -12.62 -25.20
CA VAL A 86 -14.88 -11.36 -24.99
C VAL A 86 -14.85 -10.99 -23.53
N TYR A 87 -14.63 -9.74 -23.24
CA TYR A 87 -14.86 -9.20 -21.91
C TYR A 87 -15.68 -7.91 -22.00
N THR A 88 -16.50 -7.69 -21.01
CA THR A 88 -17.30 -6.46 -20.87
C THR A 88 -16.98 -5.84 -19.51
N ALA A 89 -16.37 -4.66 -19.51
CA ALA A 89 -16.27 -3.85 -18.31
C ALA A 89 -17.62 -3.18 -18.06
N ILE A 90 -18.22 -3.42 -16.90
CA ILE A 90 -19.41 -2.72 -16.44
C ILE A 90 -18.97 -1.41 -15.80
N ASP A 91 -17.94 -1.48 -14.97
CA ASP A 91 -17.21 -0.37 -14.38
C ASP A 91 -15.79 -0.85 -13.97
N ASN A 92 -15.06 -0.05 -13.18
CA ASN A 92 -13.69 -0.40 -12.75
C ASN A 92 -13.62 -1.60 -11.77
N SER A 93 -14.75 -2.02 -11.22
CA SER A 93 -14.83 -3.09 -10.21
C SER A 93 -15.59 -4.33 -10.70
N ASN A 94 -16.27 -4.23 -11.85
CA ASN A 94 -17.20 -5.26 -12.32
C ASN A 94 -16.97 -5.61 -13.78
N TYR A 95 -16.76 -6.90 -14.05
CA TYR A 95 -16.43 -7.42 -15.38
C TYR A 95 -17.20 -8.71 -15.69
N ASP A 96 -17.62 -8.85 -16.94
CA ASP A 96 -18.09 -10.10 -17.51
C ASP A 96 -17.06 -10.63 -18.50
N ILE A 97 -16.81 -11.95 -18.44
CA ILE A 97 -15.80 -12.63 -19.25
C ILE A 97 -16.46 -13.82 -19.96
N GLU A 98 -16.23 -13.91 -21.25
CA GLU A 98 -16.67 -15.06 -22.05
C GLU A 98 -15.48 -15.61 -22.86
N ALA A 99 -15.23 -16.91 -22.73
CA ALA A 99 -14.29 -17.66 -23.53
C ALA A 99 -15.06 -18.72 -24.35
N ILE A 100 -14.79 -18.80 -25.66
CA ILE A 100 -15.45 -19.73 -26.59
C ILE A 100 -14.36 -20.53 -27.29
N ASN A 101 -13.98 -21.67 -26.70
CA ASN A 101 -12.94 -22.56 -27.24
C ASN A 101 -11.69 -21.81 -27.71
N ASN A 102 -11.21 -20.91 -26.86
CA ASN A 102 -10.12 -20.01 -27.20
C ASN A 102 -8.86 -20.76 -27.66
N SER A 103 -8.34 -20.39 -28.82
CA SER A 103 -7.19 -21.04 -29.47
C SER A 103 -5.84 -20.80 -28.77
N ALA A 104 -5.76 -19.81 -27.88
CA ALA A 104 -4.55 -19.47 -27.16
C ALA A 104 -4.86 -18.89 -25.79
N THR A 105 -3.84 -18.76 -24.93
CA THR A 105 -3.97 -18.08 -23.64
C THR A 105 -4.40 -16.63 -23.85
N ARG A 106 -5.38 -16.20 -23.06
CA ARG A 106 -5.98 -14.86 -23.11
C ARG A 106 -5.85 -14.16 -21.76
N PHE A 107 -5.90 -12.83 -21.79
CA PHE A 107 -5.70 -12.00 -20.62
C PHE A 107 -6.68 -10.82 -20.60
N LEU A 108 -7.25 -10.56 -19.43
CA LEU A 108 -7.80 -9.27 -19.08
C LEU A 108 -6.75 -8.58 -18.20
N ARG A 109 -6.04 -7.60 -18.74
CA ARG A 109 -5.01 -6.87 -18.00
C ARG A 109 -5.64 -5.73 -17.22
N LEU A 110 -5.26 -5.66 -15.96
CA LEU A 110 -5.52 -4.51 -15.09
C LEU A 110 -4.22 -3.70 -15.06
N LYS A 111 -4.13 -2.69 -15.90
CA LYS A 111 -2.97 -1.80 -15.90
C LYS A 111 -3.23 -0.64 -14.97
N ASN A 112 -2.31 -0.43 -14.04
CA ASN A 112 -2.29 0.76 -13.22
C ASN A 112 -0.86 1.29 -13.13
N ASP A 113 -0.65 2.52 -13.55
CA ASP A 113 0.64 3.21 -13.46
C ASP A 113 0.94 3.71 -12.02
N SER A 114 0.02 3.43 -11.08
CA SER A 114 0.11 3.86 -9.67
C SER A 114 0.57 2.75 -8.71
N PHE A 115 0.95 1.56 -9.21
CA PHE A 115 1.58 0.57 -8.34
C PHE A 115 2.98 1.07 -7.95
N ASN A 116 3.18 1.29 -6.65
CA ASN A 116 4.51 1.57 -6.12
C ASN A 116 5.33 0.29 -6.12
N GLY A 117 6.59 0.41 -6.48
CA GLY A 117 7.50 -0.73 -6.50
C GLY A 117 7.72 -1.29 -5.09
N ASN A 118 7.84 -2.62 -5.00
CA ASN A 118 8.12 -3.37 -3.77
C ASN A 118 7.04 -3.23 -2.67
N THR A 119 5.80 -3.06 -3.07
CA THR A 119 4.65 -3.02 -2.15
C THR A 119 3.77 -4.25 -2.37
N LYS A 120 3.25 -4.82 -1.29
CA LYS A 120 2.28 -5.90 -1.34
C LYS A 120 0.87 -5.32 -1.48
N TYR A 121 0.08 -5.89 -2.37
CA TYR A 121 -1.30 -5.50 -2.61
C TYR A 121 -2.24 -6.66 -2.40
N ARG A 122 -3.40 -6.37 -1.83
CA ARG A 122 -4.51 -7.31 -1.72
C ARG A 122 -5.55 -7.01 -2.78
N PHE A 123 -5.91 -8.06 -3.51
CA PHE A 123 -6.99 -8.08 -4.49
C PHE A 123 -8.15 -8.85 -3.88
N THR A 124 -9.32 -8.19 -3.69
CA THR A 124 -10.54 -8.89 -3.28
C THR A 124 -11.58 -8.76 -4.37
N PHE A 125 -12.31 -9.84 -4.63
CA PHE A 125 -13.39 -9.89 -5.62
C PHE A 125 -14.25 -11.11 -5.43
N ASP A 126 -15.50 -11.01 -5.92
CA ASP A 126 -16.39 -12.15 -6.06
C ASP A 126 -16.29 -12.69 -7.48
N TYR A 127 -16.04 -14.00 -7.59
CA TYR A 127 -15.95 -14.71 -8.85
C TYR A 127 -17.09 -15.72 -8.99
N THR A 128 -17.80 -15.68 -10.12
CA THR A 128 -18.91 -16.58 -10.38
C THR A 128 -18.80 -17.16 -11.78
N VAL A 129 -18.83 -18.48 -11.90
CA VAL A 129 -18.97 -19.19 -13.18
C VAL A 129 -20.44 -19.24 -13.56
N ILE A 130 -20.80 -18.59 -14.67
CA ILE A 130 -22.19 -18.54 -15.16
C ILE A 130 -22.49 -19.79 -16.00
N SER A 131 -21.52 -20.25 -16.79
CA SER A 131 -21.64 -21.47 -17.58
C SER A 131 -20.28 -22.01 -17.99
N GLY A 132 -20.20 -23.31 -18.26
CA GLY A 132 -18.98 -23.99 -18.71
C GLY A 132 -18.01 -24.32 -17.58
N THR A 133 -16.75 -24.61 -17.96
CA THR A 133 -15.66 -24.89 -17.01
C THR A 133 -14.60 -23.84 -17.16
N SER A 134 -14.43 -23.02 -16.12
CA SER A 134 -13.43 -21.98 -16.10
C SER A 134 -12.08 -22.50 -15.61
N ASN A 135 -11.02 -22.01 -16.26
CA ASN A 135 -9.63 -22.12 -15.80
C ASN A 135 -9.00 -20.75 -15.58
N LEU A 136 -9.81 -19.76 -15.19
CA LEU A 136 -9.35 -18.40 -14.95
C LEU A 136 -8.43 -18.35 -13.72
N THR A 137 -7.36 -17.59 -13.83
CA THR A 137 -6.38 -17.37 -12.76
C THR A 137 -6.07 -15.88 -12.66
N LEU A 138 -5.69 -15.42 -11.48
CA LEU A 138 -5.06 -14.11 -11.31
C LEU A 138 -3.54 -14.27 -11.43
N SER A 139 -2.90 -13.42 -12.20
CA SER A 139 -1.44 -13.50 -12.40
C SER A 139 -0.80 -12.13 -12.48
N ARG A 140 0.49 -12.08 -12.12
CA ARG A 140 1.36 -10.94 -12.38
C ARG A 140 2.47 -11.33 -13.37
N SER A 141 2.97 -10.34 -14.13
CA SER A 141 3.97 -10.59 -15.17
C SER A 141 5.42 -10.59 -14.67
N THR A 142 5.75 -9.74 -13.70
CA THR A 142 7.14 -9.53 -13.25
C THR A 142 7.20 -9.35 -11.72
N PRO A 143 7.87 -10.25 -10.97
CA PRO A 143 8.22 -11.60 -11.39
C PRO A 143 6.95 -12.43 -11.67
N TYR A 144 7.03 -13.40 -12.56
CA TYR A 144 5.84 -14.17 -12.96
C TYR A 144 5.27 -15.00 -11.80
N GLN A 145 4.00 -14.81 -11.52
CA GLN A 145 3.25 -15.57 -10.51
C GLN A 145 1.83 -15.80 -11.00
N VAL A 146 1.30 -16.98 -10.74
CA VAL A 146 -0.08 -17.36 -11.06
C VAL A 146 -0.75 -17.85 -9.79
N VAL A 147 -1.94 -17.35 -9.51
CA VAL A 147 -2.77 -17.77 -8.39
C VAL A 147 -4.10 -18.28 -8.95
N THR A 148 -4.47 -19.48 -8.54
CA THR A 148 -5.79 -20.06 -8.87
C THR A 148 -6.87 -19.28 -8.14
N ILE A 149 -7.93 -18.92 -8.84
CA ILE A 149 -9.14 -18.34 -8.25
C ILE A 149 -10.21 -19.39 -8.10
N SER A 150 -11.03 -19.28 -7.07
CA SER A 150 -12.13 -20.18 -6.79
C SER A 150 -13.45 -19.44 -6.92
N GLU A 151 -14.54 -20.16 -7.21
CA GLU A 151 -15.87 -19.59 -7.21
C GLU A 151 -16.23 -19.04 -5.82
N GLY A 152 -16.87 -17.88 -5.79
CA GLY A 152 -17.16 -17.11 -4.59
C GLY A 152 -16.14 -16.01 -4.31
N PHE A 153 -16.01 -15.62 -3.05
CA PHE A 153 -15.12 -14.55 -2.60
C PHE A 153 -13.66 -15.00 -2.66
N ASN A 154 -12.82 -14.15 -3.26
CA ASN A 154 -11.37 -14.31 -3.32
C ASN A 154 -10.67 -13.14 -2.62
N SER A 155 -9.59 -13.45 -1.90
CA SER A 155 -8.69 -12.47 -1.31
C SER A 155 -7.25 -12.94 -1.58
N ILE A 156 -6.55 -12.25 -2.47
CA ILE A 156 -5.25 -12.67 -3.01
C ILE A 156 -4.25 -11.55 -2.80
N GLU A 157 -3.11 -11.88 -2.22
CA GLU A 157 -2.02 -10.95 -1.99
C GLU A 157 -0.89 -11.18 -2.99
N LEU A 158 -0.41 -10.10 -3.59
CA LEU A 158 0.68 -10.13 -4.56
C LEU A 158 1.68 -9.01 -4.24
N ASP A 159 2.97 -9.37 -4.20
CA ASP A 159 4.04 -8.38 -4.18
C ASP A 159 4.20 -7.79 -5.58
N LEU A 160 4.04 -6.50 -5.73
CA LEU A 160 4.14 -5.82 -7.01
C LEU A 160 5.44 -5.01 -7.11
N THR A 161 5.99 -4.92 -8.31
CA THR A 161 7.06 -4.01 -8.69
C THR A 161 6.51 -2.97 -9.66
N LEU A 162 7.25 -1.90 -9.91
CA LEU A 162 6.85 -0.82 -10.83
C LEU A 162 6.42 -1.32 -12.21
N ASP A 163 6.99 -2.43 -12.69
CA ASP A 163 6.68 -3.01 -13.99
C ASP A 163 5.66 -4.15 -13.94
N SER A 164 5.00 -4.35 -12.80
CA SER A 164 4.04 -5.43 -12.64
C SER A 164 2.78 -5.17 -13.47
N ILE A 165 2.41 -6.14 -14.28
CA ILE A 165 1.12 -6.17 -14.97
C ILE A 165 0.26 -7.22 -14.29
N ILE A 166 -0.86 -6.81 -13.74
CA ILE A 166 -1.86 -7.71 -13.14
C ILE A 166 -2.86 -8.08 -14.21
N GLN A 167 -3.19 -9.36 -14.27
CA GLN A 167 -4.09 -9.88 -15.30
C GLN A 167 -4.90 -11.09 -14.81
N PHE A 168 -6.16 -11.12 -15.19
CA PHE A 168 -6.93 -12.36 -15.20
C PHE A 168 -6.57 -13.14 -16.45
N ARG A 169 -6.07 -14.36 -16.26
CA ARG A 169 -5.53 -15.20 -17.32
C ARG A 169 -6.39 -16.43 -17.51
N CYS A 170 -6.72 -16.71 -18.76
CA CYS A 170 -7.41 -17.91 -19.17
C CYS A 170 -6.49 -18.74 -20.08
N GLY A 171 -6.38 -20.05 -19.81
CA GLY A 171 -5.64 -20.99 -20.66
C GLY A 171 -6.35 -21.26 -22.00
N ALA A 172 -5.62 -21.82 -22.96
CA ALA A 172 -6.21 -22.24 -24.24
C ALA A 172 -7.23 -23.37 -24.07
N GLY A 173 -8.20 -23.46 -24.96
CA GLY A 173 -9.24 -24.51 -24.98
C GLY A 173 -10.40 -24.27 -24.02
N ALA A 174 -10.43 -23.15 -23.31
CA ALA A 174 -11.51 -22.87 -22.39
C ALA A 174 -12.80 -22.43 -23.09
N THR A 175 -13.94 -22.89 -22.56
CA THR A 175 -15.27 -22.45 -22.96
C THR A 175 -16.07 -22.20 -21.67
N PHE A 176 -16.30 -20.94 -21.33
CA PHE A 176 -17.06 -20.55 -20.14
C PHE A 176 -17.56 -19.12 -20.24
N LYS A 177 -18.56 -18.82 -19.41
CA LYS A 177 -18.93 -17.46 -19.04
C LYS A 177 -18.75 -17.27 -17.55
N ALA A 178 -18.20 -16.17 -17.14
CA ALA A 178 -18.00 -15.86 -15.74
C ALA A 178 -18.13 -14.36 -15.49
N SER A 179 -18.31 -14.01 -14.23
CA SER A 179 -18.31 -12.63 -13.77
C SER A 179 -17.30 -12.42 -12.64
N ILE A 180 -16.73 -11.24 -12.62
CA ILE A 180 -15.94 -10.70 -11.52
C ILE A 180 -16.69 -9.48 -11.01
N ARG A 181 -16.95 -9.42 -9.70
CA ARG A 181 -17.68 -8.34 -9.05
C ARG A 181 -16.92 -7.84 -7.84
N ASN A 182 -17.18 -6.58 -7.47
CA ASN A 182 -16.63 -5.96 -6.26
C ASN A 182 -15.09 -6.03 -6.19
N LEU A 183 -14.41 -5.95 -7.34
CA LEU A 183 -12.95 -5.94 -7.38
C LEU A 183 -12.41 -4.72 -6.62
N THR A 184 -11.65 -4.98 -5.58
CA THR A 184 -10.86 -3.94 -4.89
C THR A 184 -9.38 -4.27 -4.94
N VAL A 185 -8.55 -3.24 -4.94
CA VAL A 185 -7.09 -3.37 -4.88
C VAL A 185 -6.59 -2.40 -3.83
N THR A 186 -6.00 -2.93 -2.76
CA THR A 186 -5.50 -2.12 -1.64
C THR A 186 -4.05 -2.46 -1.36
N ALA A 187 -3.23 -1.47 -1.08
CA ALA A 187 -1.90 -1.67 -0.51
C ALA A 187 -2.06 -2.20 0.93
N ILE A 188 -1.35 -3.26 1.28
CA ILE A 188 -1.47 -3.93 2.59
C ILE A 188 -0.21 -3.86 3.44
N GLU A 189 0.87 -3.40 2.88
CA GLU A 189 2.11 -3.13 3.60
C GLU A 189 2.52 -1.70 3.30
N SER A 190 2.60 -0.91 4.33
CA SER A 190 3.13 0.43 4.27
C SER A 190 3.93 0.68 5.54
N ASP A 191 5.17 1.11 5.34
CA ASP A 191 6.02 1.53 6.43
C ASP A 191 5.98 3.05 6.54
N GLY A 192 6.01 3.54 7.77
CA GLY A 192 6.25 4.95 8.07
C GLY A 192 7.73 5.22 8.26
N HIS A 193 8.32 6.11 7.46
CA HIS A 193 9.72 6.50 7.54
C HIS A 193 9.86 7.99 7.85
N VAL A 194 10.69 8.33 8.86
CA VAL A 194 10.88 9.73 9.26
C VAL A 194 11.75 10.45 8.23
N THR A 195 11.23 11.49 7.63
CA THR A 195 11.96 12.42 6.75
C THR A 195 12.46 13.63 7.49
N THR A 196 11.75 14.06 8.55
CA THR A 196 12.15 15.18 9.40
C THR A 196 11.81 14.90 10.85
N TRP A 197 12.79 15.09 11.73
CA TRP A 197 12.57 15.23 13.18
C TRP A 197 12.50 16.72 13.51
N TYR A 198 11.41 17.16 14.12
CA TYR A 198 11.22 18.55 14.49
C TYR A 198 11.93 18.86 15.80
N ASP A 199 12.70 19.95 15.78
CA ASP A 199 13.41 20.47 16.94
C ASP A 199 12.42 21.14 17.90
N GLN A 200 12.34 20.64 19.12
CA GLN A 200 11.48 21.17 20.19
C GLN A 200 12.22 22.13 21.12
N SER A 201 13.50 22.46 20.86
CA SER A 201 14.25 23.46 21.64
C SER A 201 13.79 24.89 21.37
N GLY A 202 13.09 25.13 20.25
CA GLY A 202 12.71 26.46 19.78
C GLY A 202 13.75 27.12 18.87
N ASN A 203 14.90 26.47 18.62
CA ASN A 203 15.96 27.01 17.76
C ASN A 203 15.76 26.68 16.27
N GLY A 204 14.79 25.80 15.92
CA GLY A 204 14.46 25.46 14.55
C GLY A 204 15.49 24.56 13.85
N ASN A 205 16.34 23.87 14.61
CA ASN A 205 17.38 22.98 14.09
C ASN A 205 16.79 21.59 13.77
N ASN A 206 15.85 21.51 12.82
CA ASN A 206 15.25 20.26 12.41
C ASN A 206 16.28 19.32 11.78
N ALA A 207 16.20 18.02 12.12
CA ALA A 207 17.03 17.01 11.48
C ALA A 207 16.27 16.40 10.30
N THR A 208 16.88 16.37 9.11
CA THR A 208 16.25 15.89 7.88
C THR A 208 17.02 14.74 7.24
N GLN A 209 16.32 13.78 6.63
CA GLN A 209 16.90 12.70 5.83
C GLN A 209 16.16 12.59 4.49
N GLY A 210 16.79 13.12 3.43
CA GLY A 210 16.20 13.11 2.08
C GLY A 210 16.39 11.79 1.32
N THR A 211 17.29 10.90 1.77
CA THR A 211 17.54 9.62 1.11
C THR A 211 16.62 8.55 1.68
N ALA A 212 15.63 8.09 0.91
CA ALA A 212 14.58 7.15 1.36
C ALA A 212 15.14 5.91 2.08
N GLY A 213 16.19 5.25 1.52
CA GLY A 213 16.80 4.06 2.12
C GLY A 213 17.57 4.30 3.43
N SER A 214 17.77 5.58 3.83
CA SER A 214 18.43 5.97 5.08
C SER A 214 17.47 6.58 6.09
N GLN A 215 16.19 6.70 5.76
CA GLN A 215 15.16 7.23 6.67
C GLN A 215 14.84 6.21 7.76
N PRO A 216 14.85 6.63 9.03
CA PRO A 216 14.47 5.74 10.12
C PRO A 216 13.01 5.30 10.00
N LYS A 217 12.75 4.00 10.18
CA LYS A 217 11.40 3.46 10.25
C LYS A 217 10.77 3.81 11.62
N ILE A 218 9.53 4.24 11.63
CA ILE A 218 8.76 4.60 12.83
C ILE A 218 7.49 3.74 12.99
N VAL A 219 6.95 3.22 11.90
CA VAL A 219 5.80 2.31 11.85
C VAL A 219 6.12 1.19 10.87
N ASP A 220 5.84 -0.06 11.28
CA ASP A 220 5.91 -1.28 10.48
C ASP A 220 4.54 -1.65 9.96
#